data_ebee0002515bc5abb2611e836c6c55b2
#
_entry.id   ebee0002515bc5abb2611e836c6c55b2
#
_cell.length_a   1.000
_cell.length_b   1.000
_cell.length_c   1.000
_cell.angle_alpha   90.00
_cell.angle_beta   90.00
_cell.angle_gamma   90.00
#
_symmetry.space_group_name_H-M   'P 1'
#
loop_
_entity.id
_entity.type
_entity.pdbx_description
1 polymer ?
#
loop_
_entity_poly.entity_id
_entity_poly.type
_entity_poly.pdbx_seq_one_letter_code
_entity_poly.pdbx_strand_id
1 'polypeptide(L)'
;MQRYNERLIERLPIANLHPLLAYAATLGLCALAWAVRMFADPALGNGYPYVSFFPAVVIAAFLFGRGPAIVACLICWLLAWYFFITPRNSFAFNSGALVALLFYLVVVVVDIVLILWMQSSNRKLAIERERSASMAENREMLFRELQHRISNNLQVAAALMALQRRDISDPDARKALDEASRRLALIGKISRSLYDPNGQLLSIRSFVETLAEDIL
;
A
#
# COMPACT_ATOMS: atom_id res chain seq x y z
N MET A 1 -7.81 -12.13 -7.48
CA MET A 1 -7.89 -11.02 -8.47
C MET A 1 -7.52 -9.65 -7.89
N GLN A 2 -7.90 -9.28 -6.67
CA GLN A 2 -7.53 -7.98 -6.05
C GLN A 2 -6.01 -7.75 -5.93
N ARG A 3 -5.23 -8.73 -5.49
CA ARG A 3 -3.75 -8.60 -5.37
C ARG A 3 -3.00 -8.36 -6.70
N TYR A 4 -3.58 -8.74 -7.84
CA TYR A 4 -2.94 -8.53 -9.15
C TYR A 4 -3.12 -7.09 -9.64
N ASN A 5 -4.29 -6.49 -9.37
CA ASN A 5 -4.56 -5.08 -9.69
C ASN A 5 -3.79 -4.11 -8.79
N GLU A 6 -3.60 -4.44 -7.50
CA GLU A 6 -2.79 -3.62 -6.59
C GLU A 6 -1.34 -3.50 -7.07
N ARG A 7 -0.73 -4.58 -7.55
CA ARG A 7 0.65 -4.57 -8.09
C ARG A 7 0.82 -3.76 -9.37
N LEU A 8 -0.22 -3.63 -10.19
CA LEU A 8 -0.17 -2.80 -11.41
C LEU A 8 -0.20 -1.31 -11.09
N ILE A 9 -1.02 -0.90 -10.13
CA ILE A 9 -1.11 0.50 -9.70
C ILE A 9 0.18 0.94 -8.98
N GLU A 10 0.83 0.04 -8.24
CA GLU A 10 2.10 0.30 -7.55
C GLU A 10 3.28 0.52 -8.52
N ARG A 11 3.20 -0.01 -9.75
CA ARG A 11 4.23 0.14 -10.79
C ARG A 11 4.13 1.43 -11.61
N LEU A 12 3.07 2.20 -11.42
CA LEU A 12 2.91 3.49 -12.09
C LEU A 12 3.77 4.58 -11.41
N PRO A 13 4.36 5.50 -12.18
CA PRO A 13 4.31 5.64 -13.64
C PRO A 13 5.33 4.76 -14.39
N ILE A 14 4.94 4.24 -15.54
CA ILE A 14 5.75 3.34 -16.40
C ILE A 14 7.03 4.03 -16.93
N ALA A 15 7.05 5.35 -16.99
CA ALA A 15 8.22 6.11 -17.44
C ALA A 15 9.50 5.85 -16.62
N ASN A 16 9.35 5.44 -15.36
CA ASN A 16 10.49 5.09 -14.51
C ASN A 16 11.20 3.80 -14.96
N LEU A 17 10.47 2.91 -15.66
CA LEU A 17 11.01 1.63 -16.14
C LEU A 17 11.52 1.73 -17.58
N HIS A 18 10.77 2.41 -18.46
CA HIS A 18 11.08 2.51 -19.89
C HIS A 18 10.75 3.93 -20.43
N PRO A 19 11.62 4.91 -20.25
CA PRO A 19 11.31 6.29 -20.61
C PRO A 19 11.02 6.47 -22.11
N LEU A 20 11.78 5.84 -23.01
CA LEU A 20 11.58 5.96 -24.44
C LEU A 20 10.19 5.43 -24.88
N LEU A 21 9.77 4.29 -24.33
CA LEU A 21 8.46 3.73 -24.61
C LEU A 21 7.33 4.62 -24.08
N ALA A 22 7.51 5.23 -22.91
CA ALA A 22 6.53 6.15 -22.35
C ALA A 22 6.33 7.39 -23.23
N TYR A 23 7.39 7.99 -23.74
CA TYR A 23 7.30 9.12 -24.67
C TYR A 23 6.71 8.70 -26.02
N ALA A 24 7.12 7.56 -26.59
CA ALA A 24 6.56 7.04 -27.84
C ALA A 24 5.05 6.75 -27.72
N ALA A 25 4.62 6.13 -26.62
CA ALA A 25 3.21 5.88 -26.35
C ALA A 25 2.42 7.18 -26.16
N THR A 26 3.03 8.19 -25.53
CA THR A 26 2.43 9.52 -25.38
C THR A 26 2.21 10.20 -26.73
N LEU A 27 3.19 10.14 -27.62
CA LEU A 27 3.04 10.66 -28.99
C LEU A 27 1.93 9.94 -29.75
N GLY A 28 1.86 8.61 -29.65
CA GLY A 28 0.77 7.81 -30.21
C GLY A 28 -0.60 8.21 -29.66
N LEU A 29 -0.68 8.47 -28.35
CA LEU A 29 -1.91 8.93 -27.71
C LEU A 29 -2.34 10.32 -28.18
N CYS A 30 -1.41 11.25 -28.36
CA CYS A 30 -1.67 12.57 -28.91
C CYS A 30 -2.15 12.47 -30.38
N ALA A 31 -1.52 11.62 -31.20
CA ALA A 31 -1.93 11.37 -32.58
C ALA A 31 -3.33 10.75 -32.66
N LEU A 32 -3.64 9.79 -31.75
CA LEU A 32 -4.97 9.22 -31.66
C LEU A 32 -6.02 10.27 -31.28
N ALA A 33 -5.73 11.10 -30.25
CA ALA A 33 -6.62 12.18 -29.84
C ALA A 33 -6.89 13.18 -30.98
N TRP A 34 -5.86 13.51 -31.77
CA TRP A 34 -6.00 14.33 -32.95
C TRP A 34 -6.87 13.66 -34.03
N ALA A 35 -6.64 12.38 -34.31
CA ALA A 35 -7.42 11.62 -35.29
C ALA A 35 -8.90 11.51 -34.88
N VAL A 36 -9.16 11.21 -33.61
CA VAL A 36 -10.53 11.18 -33.05
C VAL A 36 -11.21 12.54 -33.20
N ARG A 37 -10.50 13.63 -32.88
CA ARG A 37 -11.07 14.99 -33.03
C ARG A 37 -11.34 15.35 -34.49
N MET A 38 -10.44 14.97 -35.42
CA MET A 38 -10.65 15.15 -36.86
C MET A 38 -11.89 14.40 -37.36
N PHE A 39 -12.04 13.13 -36.95
CA PHE A 39 -13.19 12.33 -37.30
C PHE A 39 -14.51 12.88 -36.74
N ALA A 40 -14.47 13.43 -35.54
CA ALA A 40 -15.62 14.01 -34.86
C ALA A 40 -15.91 15.47 -35.28
N ASP A 41 -15.07 16.09 -36.12
CA ASP A 41 -15.19 17.50 -36.51
C ASP A 41 -16.55 17.85 -37.12
N PRO A 42 -17.15 17.02 -38.00
CA PRO A 42 -18.47 17.33 -38.57
C PRO A 42 -19.58 17.42 -37.50
N ALA A 43 -19.45 16.67 -36.43
CA ALA A 43 -20.44 16.64 -35.34
C ALA A 43 -20.19 17.72 -34.26
N LEU A 44 -18.94 18.02 -33.97
CA LEU A 44 -18.55 18.92 -32.88
C LEU A 44 -18.40 20.38 -33.33
N GLY A 45 -18.11 20.62 -34.61
CA GLY A 45 -17.91 21.96 -35.15
C GLY A 45 -16.78 22.73 -34.44
N ASN A 46 -16.89 24.07 -34.45
CA ASN A 46 -15.86 24.95 -33.87
C ASN A 46 -15.94 25.13 -32.33
N GLY A 47 -16.99 24.61 -31.72
CA GLY A 47 -17.28 24.88 -30.30
C GLY A 47 -16.41 24.13 -29.30
N TYR A 48 -15.75 23.03 -29.70
CA TYR A 48 -15.09 22.12 -28.76
C TYR A 48 -13.68 21.70 -29.22
N PRO A 49 -12.71 22.62 -29.33
CA PRO A 49 -11.39 22.34 -29.91
C PRO A 49 -10.56 21.35 -29.11
N TYR A 50 -10.80 21.21 -27.80
CA TYR A 50 -9.95 20.45 -26.87
C TYR A 50 -10.55 19.14 -26.36
N VAL A 51 -11.79 18.78 -26.73
CA VAL A 51 -12.56 17.72 -26.09
C VAL A 51 -11.87 16.36 -26.09
N SER A 52 -11.16 16.01 -27.17
CA SER A 52 -10.40 14.75 -27.26
C SER A 52 -9.01 14.81 -26.66
N PHE A 53 -8.47 16.02 -26.45
CA PHE A 53 -7.12 16.22 -25.95
C PHE A 53 -7.03 16.13 -24.43
N PHE A 54 -8.06 16.52 -23.69
CA PHE A 54 -8.09 16.35 -22.23
C PHE A 54 -7.87 14.91 -21.77
N PRO A 55 -8.64 13.91 -22.28
CA PRO A 55 -8.41 12.51 -21.92
C PRO A 55 -6.99 12.03 -22.24
N ALA A 56 -6.42 12.47 -23.37
CA ALA A 56 -5.07 12.08 -23.77
C ALA A 56 -4.01 12.55 -22.75
N VAL A 57 -4.10 13.81 -22.30
CA VAL A 57 -3.17 14.34 -21.30
C VAL A 57 -3.37 13.68 -19.93
N VAL A 58 -4.62 13.45 -19.52
CA VAL A 58 -4.95 12.75 -18.27
C VAL A 58 -4.37 11.33 -18.26
N ILE A 59 -4.57 10.58 -19.35
CA ILE A 59 -4.03 9.22 -19.51
C ILE A 59 -2.50 9.25 -19.50
N ALA A 60 -1.88 10.20 -20.22
CA ALA A 60 -0.43 10.36 -20.23
C ALA A 60 0.12 10.66 -18.83
N ALA A 61 -0.53 11.55 -18.07
CA ALA A 61 -0.16 11.86 -16.68
C ALA A 61 -0.27 10.65 -15.78
N PHE A 62 -1.38 9.90 -15.89
CA PHE A 62 -1.66 8.76 -15.03
C PHE A 62 -0.74 7.56 -15.31
N LEU A 63 -0.56 7.21 -16.59
CA LEU A 63 0.22 6.03 -16.98
C LEU A 63 1.73 6.28 -17.03
N PHE A 64 2.12 7.44 -17.54
CA PHE A 64 3.53 7.71 -17.86
C PHE A 64 4.16 8.76 -16.95
N GLY A 65 3.37 9.48 -16.15
CA GLY A 65 3.86 10.41 -15.16
C GLY A 65 4.17 11.81 -15.70
N ARG A 66 4.93 12.59 -14.93
CA ARG A 66 5.11 14.03 -15.11
C ARG A 66 5.71 14.43 -16.46
N GLY A 67 6.80 13.81 -16.89
CA GLY A 67 7.51 14.20 -18.12
C GLY A 67 6.64 14.03 -19.37
N PRO A 68 6.15 12.80 -19.65
CA PRO A 68 5.26 12.55 -20.77
C PRO A 68 3.98 13.40 -20.75
N ALA A 69 3.40 13.67 -19.57
CA ALA A 69 2.22 14.51 -19.43
C ALA A 69 2.46 15.96 -19.90
N ILE A 70 3.60 16.54 -19.56
CA ILE A 70 3.97 17.89 -20.01
C ILE A 70 4.13 17.90 -21.55
N VAL A 71 4.77 16.88 -22.11
CA VAL A 71 4.92 16.75 -23.56
C VAL A 71 3.55 16.60 -24.22
N ALA A 72 2.66 15.75 -23.69
CA ALA A 72 1.29 15.63 -24.18
C ALA A 72 0.53 16.95 -24.14
N CYS A 73 0.63 17.69 -23.03
CA CYS A 73 0.02 19.00 -22.86
C CYS A 73 0.45 19.97 -23.98
N LEU A 74 1.75 20.10 -24.22
CA LEU A 74 2.30 21.01 -25.23
C LEU A 74 1.90 20.60 -26.64
N ILE A 75 2.00 19.32 -26.99
CA ILE A 75 1.63 18.81 -28.32
C ILE A 75 0.13 19.00 -28.57
N CYS A 76 -0.71 18.60 -27.64
CA CYS A 76 -2.15 18.75 -27.75
C CYS A 76 -2.58 20.23 -27.83
N TRP A 77 -1.89 21.11 -27.09
CA TRP A 77 -2.10 22.54 -27.15
C TRP A 77 -1.80 23.11 -28.56
N LEU A 78 -0.66 22.75 -29.18
CA LEU A 78 -0.27 23.15 -30.50
C LEU A 78 -1.21 22.59 -31.58
N LEU A 79 -1.57 21.30 -31.46
CA LEU A 79 -2.49 20.65 -32.41
C LEU A 79 -3.89 21.30 -32.39
N ALA A 80 -4.39 21.60 -31.18
CA ALA A 80 -5.68 22.26 -31.01
C ALA A 80 -5.66 23.67 -31.62
N TRP A 81 -4.60 24.43 -31.34
CA TRP A 81 -4.46 25.78 -31.87
C TRP A 81 -4.43 25.82 -33.40
N TYR A 82 -3.60 24.98 -34.02
CA TYR A 82 -3.42 24.97 -35.45
C TYR A 82 -4.64 24.44 -36.24
N PHE A 83 -5.21 23.31 -35.79
CA PHE A 83 -6.23 22.60 -36.57
C PHE A 83 -7.68 22.98 -36.24
N PHE A 84 -7.96 23.35 -34.99
CA PHE A 84 -9.35 23.45 -34.50
C PHE A 84 -9.78 24.83 -34.01
N ILE A 85 -8.86 25.77 -33.81
CA ILE A 85 -9.20 27.14 -33.47
C ILE A 85 -9.24 28.00 -34.76
N THR A 86 -10.29 28.82 -34.89
CA THR A 86 -10.47 29.73 -36.06
C THR A 86 -9.59 30.99 -35.93
N PRO A 87 -8.91 31.42 -37.02
CA PRO A 87 -8.87 30.82 -38.36
C PRO A 87 -8.02 29.52 -38.39
N ARG A 88 -8.59 28.44 -38.94
CA ARG A 88 -7.94 27.12 -39.00
C ARG A 88 -6.68 27.14 -39.88
N ASN A 89 -5.75 26.19 -39.61
CA ASN A 89 -4.45 26.06 -40.27
C ASN A 89 -3.59 27.34 -40.17
N SER A 90 -3.74 28.05 -39.07
CA SER A 90 -2.93 29.22 -38.77
C SER A 90 -2.71 29.36 -37.27
N PHE A 91 -1.62 29.97 -36.87
CA PHE A 91 -1.35 30.36 -35.50
C PHE A 91 -1.81 31.82 -35.22
N ALA A 92 -2.99 32.17 -35.70
CA ALA A 92 -3.51 33.51 -35.50
C ALA A 92 -3.92 33.75 -34.06
N PHE A 93 -3.53 34.89 -33.53
CA PHE A 93 -3.96 35.37 -32.21
C PHE A 93 -5.18 36.27 -32.40
N ASN A 94 -6.29 35.80 -31.84
CA ASN A 94 -7.45 36.64 -31.60
C ASN A 94 -7.86 36.49 -30.09
N SER A 95 -8.70 37.36 -29.60
CA SER A 95 -9.14 37.36 -28.20
C SER A 95 -9.80 36.02 -27.79
N GLY A 96 -10.61 35.43 -28.67
CA GLY A 96 -11.26 34.14 -28.45
C GLY A 96 -10.28 32.99 -28.40
N ALA A 97 -9.30 32.96 -29.31
CA ALA A 97 -8.24 31.94 -29.30
C ALA A 97 -7.39 32.02 -28.04
N LEU A 98 -7.01 33.25 -27.60
CA LEU A 98 -6.22 33.44 -26.39
C LEU A 98 -6.96 32.92 -25.15
N VAL A 99 -8.23 33.28 -24.98
CA VAL A 99 -9.05 32.81 -23.85
C VAL A 99 -9.17 31.29 -23.87
N ALA A 100 -9.44 30.68 -25.03
CA ALA A 100 -9.57 29.24 -25.18
C ALA A 100 -8.25 28.51 -24.83
N LEU A 101 -7.11 29.01 -25.32
CA LEU A 101 -5.78 28.45 -25.06
C LEU A 101 -5.38 28.54 -23.58
N LEU A 102 -5.66 29.69 -22.93
CA LEU A 102 -5.42 29.88 -21.51
C LEU A 102 -6.30 28.95 -20.66
N PHE A 103 -7.59 28.85 -21.01
CA PHE A 103 -8.51 27.97 -20.29
C PHE A 103 -8.08 26.51 -20.39
N TYR A 104 -7.69 26.05 -21.60
CA TYR A 104 -7.12 24.71 -21.78
C TYR A 104 -5.91 24.48 -20.87
N LEU A 105 -4.97 25.43 -20.85
CA LEU A 105 -3.75 25.31 -20.05
C LEU A 105 -4.07 25.21 -18.57
N VAL A 106 -4.98 26.05 -18.06
CA VAL A 106 -5.40 26.03 -16.65
C VAL A 106 -6.00 24.69 -16.29
N VAL A 107 -6.94 24.16 -17.09
CA VAL A 107 -7.59 22.88 -16.82
C VAL A 107 -6.56 21.74 -16.82
N VAL A 108 -5.72 21.64 -17.85
CA VAL A 108 -4.71 20.59 -17.98
C VAL A 108 -3.67 20.64 -16.86
N VAL A 109 -3.23 21.83 -16.46
CA VAL A 109 -2.30 21.98 -15.33
C VAL A 109 -2.95 21.49 -14.03
N VAL A 110 -4.20 21.86 -13.79
CA VAL A 110 -4.95 21.37 -12.61
C VAL A 110 -5.06 19.84 -12.65
N ASP A 111 -5.44 19.26 -13.80
CA ASP A 111 -5.55 17.80 -13.95
C ASP A 111 -4.22 17.10 -13.68
N ILE A 112 -3.12 17.58 -14.27
CA ILE A 112 -1.78 17.01 -14.04
C ILE A 112 -1.41 17.10 -12.55
N VAL A 113 -1.61 18.25 -11.92
CA VAL A 113 -1.28 18.45 -10.50
C VAL A 113 -2.09 17.50 -9.61
N LEU A 114 -3.39 17.37 -9.85
CA LEU A 114 -4.27 16.48 -9.09
C LEU A 114 -3.85 15.02 -9.25
N ILE A 115 -3.54 14.58 -10.48
CA ILE A 115 -3.10 13.20 -10.74
C ILE A 115 -1.77 12.91 -10.02
N LEU A 116 -0.80 13.80 -10.14
CA LEU A 116 0.52 13.63 -9.51
C LEU A 116 0.40 13.66 -7.97
N TRP A 117 -0.46 14.51 -7.42
CA TRP A 117 -0.73 14.54 -5.98
C TRP A 117 -1.39 13.24 -5.52
N MET A 118 -2.38 12.75 -6.24
CA MET A 118 -3.04 11.47 -5.96
C MET A 118 -2.05 10.30 -6.00
N GLN A 119 -1.19 10.23 -7.03
CA GLN A 119 -0.15 9.20 -7.13
C GLN A 119 0.84 9.27 -5.96
N SER A 120 1.27 10.48 -5.58
CA SER A 120 2.16 10.68 -4.44
C SER A 120 1.51 10.22 -3.13
N SER A 121 0.24 10.53 -2.93
CA SER A 121 -0.51 10.13 -1.73
C SER A 121 -0.70 8.60 -1.66
N ASN A 122 -1.04 7.97 -2.78
CA ASN A 122 -1.17 6.52 -2.86
C ASN A 122 0.16 5.81 -2.57
N ARG A 123 1.27 6.34 -3.09
CA ARG A 123 2.62 5.80 -2.82
C ARG A 123 3.00 5.90 -1.34
N LYS A 124 2.73 7.05 -0.70
CA LYS A 124 2.95 7.22 0.74
C LYS A 124 2.13 6.21 1.54
N LEU A 125 0.85 6.05 1.19
CA LEU A 125 -0.04 5.10 1.86
C LEU A 125 0.45 3.65 1.72
N ALA A 126 0.96 3.26 0.55
CA ALA A 126 1.53 1.93 0.32
C ALA A 126 2.75 1.68 1.23
N ILE A 127 3.68 2.65 1.31
CA ILE A 127 4.86 2.57 2.18
C ILE A 127 4.45 2.47 3.67
N GLU A 128 3.47 3.26 4.11
CA GLU A 128 2.99 3.22 5.49
C GLU A 128 2.32 1.88 5.84
N ARG A 129 1.57 1.30 4.91
CA ARG A 129 0.97 -0.04 5.08
C ARG A 129 2.04 -1.12 5.22
N GLU A 130 3.06 -1.10 4.37
CA GLU A 130 4.17 -2.07 4.42
C GLU A 130 4.94 -1.94 5.74
N ARG A 131 5.22 -0.70 6.17
CA ARG A 131 5.87 -0.43 7.45
C ARG A 131 5.03 -0.92 8.63
N SER A 132 3.73 -0.65 8.62
CA SER A 132 2.81 -1.10 9.67
C SER A 132 2.73 -2.63 9.74
N ALA A 133 2.67 -3.31 8.58
CA ALA A 133 2.68 -4.77 8.52
C ALA A 133 3.98 -5.35 9.07
N SER A 134 5.14 -4.80 8.70
CA SER A 134 6.44 -5.21 9.23
C SER A 134 6.57 -4.99 10.74
N MET A 135 6.07 -3.86 11.25
CA MET A 135 6.04 -3.63 12.70
C MET A 135 5.15 -4.62 13.44
N ALA A 136 3.98 -4.98 12.86
CA ALA A 136 3.09 -5.97 13.46
C ALA A 136 3.76 -7.35 13.53
N GLU A 137 4.42 -7.77 12.46
CA GLU A 137 5.18 -9.03 12.41
C GLU A 137 6.33 -9.06 13.42
N ASN A 138 7.10 -7.98 13.52
CA ASN A 138 8.18 -7.86 14.50
C ASN A 138 7.65 -7.91 15.94
N ARG A 139 6.53 -7.23 16.22
CA ARG A 139 5.90 -7.30 17.57
C ARG A 139 5.48 -8.73 17.92
N GLU A 140 4.91 -9.45 16.98
CA GLU A 140 4.49 -10.82 17.19
C GLU A 140 5.69 -11.75 17.44
N MET A 141 6.76 -11.58 16.67
CA MET A 141 8.01 -12.33 16.87
C MET A 141 8.62 -12.06 18.26
N LEU A 142 8.76 -10.79 18.65
CA LEU A 142 9.29 -10.41 19.96
C LEU A 142 8.41 -10.94 21.10
N PHE A 143 7.10 -10.91 20.94
CA PHE A 143 6.17 -11.43 21.92
C PHE A 143 6.32 -12.93 22.13
N ARG A 144 6.46 -13.70 21.03
CA ARG A 144 6.75 -15.16 21.10
C ARG A 144 8.08 -15.43 21.80
N GLU A 145 9.12 -14.68 21.48
CA GLU A 145 10.43 -14.84 22.11
C GLU A 145 10.38 -14.55 23.62
N LEU A 146 9.68 -13.47 24.01
CA LEU A 146 9.48 -13.15 25.44
C LEU A 146 8.74 -14.26 26.18
N GLN A 147 7.69 -14.80 25.58
CA GLN A 147 6.93 -15.91 26.19
C GLN A 147 7.79 -17.17 26.32
N HIS A 148 8.58 -17.48 25.31
CA HIS A 148 9.52 -18.61 25.37
C HIS A 148 10.52 -18.45 26.52
N ARG A 149 11.07 -17.23 26.68
CA ARG A 149 12.01 -16.93 27.77
C ARG A 149 11.34 -16.98 29.13
N ILE A 150 10.13 -16.43 29.27
CA ILE A 150 9.37 -16.49 30.52
C ILE A 150 9.11 -17.94 30.91
N SER A 151 8.63 -18.77 29.98
CA SER A 151 8.37 -20.19 30.25
C SER A 151 9.63 -20.95 30.66
N ASN A 152 10.77 -20.68 30.00
CA ASN A 152 12.05 -21.30 30.35
C ASN A 152 12.53 -20.87 31.73
N ASN A 153 12.41 -19.58 32.07
CA ASN A 153 12.81 -19.08 33.40
C ASN A 153 11.96 -19.66 34.51
N LEU A 154 10.64 -19.84 34.29
CA LEU A 154 9.75 -20.47 35.26
C LEU A 154 10.10 -21.95 35.47
N GLN A 155 10.48 -22.66 34.40
CA GLN A 155 10.96 -24.07 34.52
C GLN A 155 12.26 -24.19 35.30
N VAL A 156 13.23 -23.31 35.03
CA VAL A 156 14.50 -23.26 35.79
C VAL A 156 14.25 -22.96 37.25
N ALA A 157 13.37 -22.00 37.56
CA ALA A 157 13.01 -21.67 38.95
C ALA A 157 12.33 -22.86 39.65
N ALA A 158 11.40 -23.54 38.99
CA ALA A 158 10.76 -24.73 39.55
C ALA A 158 11.76 -25.87 39.80
N ALA A 159 12.71 -26.09 38.89
CA ALA A 159 13.76 -27.10 39.02
C ALA A 159 14.71 -26.78 40.19
N LEU A 160 15.09 -25.50 40.36
CA LEU A 160 15.91 -25.06 41.49
C LEU A 160 15.20 -25.25 42.84
N MET A 161 13.91 -24.94 42.91
CA MET A 161 13.12 -25.20 44.13
C MET A 161 13.03 -26.70 44.43
N ALA A 162 12.87 -27.55 43.42
CA ALA A 162 12.86 -29.00 43.59
C ALA A 162 14.22 -29.55 44.07
N LEU A 163 15.33 -28.92 43.67
CA LEU A 163 16.67 -29.26 44.20
C LEU A 163 16.86 -28.84 45.64
N GLN A 164 16.50 -27.60 45.98
CA GLN A 164 16.61 -27.06 47.36
C GLN A 164 15.79 -27.86 48.37
N ARG A 165 14.65 -28.39 47.95
CA ARG A 165 13.81 -29.27 48.75
C ARG A 165 14.58 -30.48 49.34
N ARG A 166 15.59 -31.00 48.63
CA ARG A 166 16.36 -32.18 49.06
C ARG A 166 17.16 -31.95 50.33
N ASP A 167 17.58 -30.71 50.54
CA ASP A 167 18.46 -30.32 51.67
C ASP A 167 17.66 -29.83 52.89
N ILE A 168 16.33 -29.70 52.78
CA ILE A 168 15.47 -29.24 53.87
C ILE A 168 15.02 -30.42 54.72
N SER A 169 15.31 -30.35 56.04
CA SER A 169 14.93 -31.37 57.00
C SER A 169 13.53 -31.19 57.59
N ASP A 170 13.01 -29.92 57.59
CA ASP A 170 11.69 -29.59 58.12
C ASP A 170 10.58 -30.05 57.14
N PRO A 171 9.62 -30.88 57.65
CA PRO A 171 8.53 -31.39 56.81
C PRO A 171 7.60 -30.31 56.26
N ASP A 172 7.30 -29.27 57.05
CA ASP A 172 6.38 -28.21 56.66
C ASP A 172 7.01 -27.29 55.61
N ALA A 173 8.27 -26.93 55.78
CA ALA A 173 9.02 -26.18 54.78
C ALA A 173 9.18 -26.96 53.47
N ARG A 174 9.39 -28.29 53.51
CA ARG A 174 9.45 -29.16 52.33
C ARG A 174 8.13 -29.18 51.58
N LYS A 175 7.01 -29.27 52.29
CA LYS A 175 5.67 -29.25 51.69
C LYS A 175 5.35 -27.91 51.00
N ALA A 176 5.71 -26.78 51.65
CA ALA A 176 5.52 -25.44 51.07
C ALA A 176 6.33 -25.26 49.81
N LEU A 177 7.56 -25.76 49.74
CA LEU A 177 8.42 -25.69 48.55
C LEU A 177 7.91 -26.56 47.39
N ASP A 178 7.34 -27.73 47.68
CA ASP A 178 6.68 -28.60 46.73
C ASP A 178 5.47 -27.92 46.08
N GLU A 179 4.67 -27.27 46.88
CA GLU A 179 3.50 -26.56 46.40
C GLU A 179 3.89 -25.35 45.53
N ALA A 180 4.89 -24.57 45.96
CA ALA A 180 5.41 -23.46 45.19
C ALA A 180 6.01 -23.91 43.84
N SER A 181 6.77 -25.00 43.80
CA SER A 181 7.36 -25.59 42.60
C SER A 181 6.27 -26.05 41.62
N ARG A 182 5.23 -26.74 42.13
CA ARG A 182 4.07 -27.15 41.29
C ARG A 182 3.33 -25.96 40.70
N ARG A 183 3.08 -24.92 41.49
CA ARG A 183 2.43 -23.69 40.99
C ARG A 183 3.25 -23.02 39.90
N LEU A 184 4.58 -22.92 40.05
CA LEU A 184 5.46 -22.36 39.00
C LEU A 184 5.47 -23.20 37.73
N ALA A 185 5.52 -24.52 37.86
CA ALA A 185 5.45 -25.42 36.69
C ALA A 185 4.11 -25.31 35.93
N LEU A 186 3.01 -25.17 36.69
CA LEU A 186 1.67 -24.95 36.11
C LEU A 186 1.59 -23.61 35.36
N ILE A 187 2.10 -22.50 35.95
CA ILE A 187 2.15 -21.20 35.28
C ILE A 187 2.97 -21.27 33.99
N GLY A 188 4.11 -21.97 34.03
CA GLY A 188 4.95 -22.19 32.85
C GLY A 188 4.26 -23.01 31.76
N LYS A 189 3.42 -23.99 32.13
CA LYS A 189 2.60 -24.78 31.18
C LYS A 189 1.48 -23.93 30.59
N ILE A 190 0.77 -23.16 31.39
CA ILE A 190 -0.27 -22.21 30.96
C ILE A 190 0.32 -21.18 30.00
N SER A 191 1.46 -20.59 30.33
CA SER A 191 2.15 -19.61 29.46
C SER A 191 2.48 -20.18 28.09
N ARG A 192 2.78 -21.47 27.98
CA ARG A 192 3.05 -22.15 26.72
C ARG A 192 1.79 -22.49 25.94
N SER A 193 0.75 -22.97 26.62
CA SER A 193 -0.49 -23.42 25.95
C SER A 193 -1.37 -22.29 25.46
N LEU A 194 -1.22 -21.07 25.99
CA LEU A 194 -1.92 -19.90 25.49
C LEU A 194 -1.45 -19.45 24.09
N TYR A 195 -0.29 -19.95 23.63
CA TYR A 195 0.29 -19.65 22.33
C TYR A 195 0.87 -20.92 21.68
N ASP A 196 0.02 -21.59 20.90
CA ASP A 196 0.45 -22.64 19.97
C ASP A 196 1.31 -22.00 18.88
N PRO A 197 2.47 -22.60 18.50
CA PRO A 197 3.31 -22.17 17.37
C PRO A 197 2.56 -22.04 16.05
N ASN A 198 1.42 -22.70 15.90
CA ASN A 198 0.57 -22.65 14.69
C ASN A 198 -0.47 -21.52 14.69
N GLY A 199 -0.48 -20.64 15.72
CA GLY A 199 -1.35 -19.47 15.77
C GLY A 199 -2.85 -19.77 15.97
N GLN A 200 -3.20 -21.01 16.28
CA GLN A 200 -4.55 -21.34 16.72
C GLN A 200 -4.65 -21.04 18.21
N LEU A 201 -5.46 -20.04 18.56
CA LEU A 201 -5.96 -19.88 19.90
C LEU A 201 -6.59 -21.22 20.29
N LEU A 202 -5.92 -21.98 21.17
CA LEU A 202 -6.55 -23.14 21.77
C LEU A 202 -7.90 -22.67 22.32
N SER A 203 -8.94 -23.34 21.91
CA SER A 203 -10.30 -23.08 22.45
C SER A 203 -10.15 -23.07 23.97
N ILE A 204 -10.67 -22.04 24.62
CA ILE A 204 -10.73 -21.96 26.10
C ILE A 204 -11.20 -23.28 26.70
N ARG A 205 -12.03 -23.99 25.99
CA ARG A 205 -12.56 -25.31 26.35
C ARG A 205 -11.48 -26.39 26.38
N SER A 206 -10.64 -26.52 25.35
CA SER A 206 -9.57 -27.53 25.33
C SER A 206 -8.48 -27.20 26.36
N PHE A 207 -8.27 -25.91 26.62
CA PHE A 207 -7.37 -25.46 27.68
C PHE A 207 -7.88 -25.84 29.08
N VAL A 208 -9.17 -25.62 29.38
CA VAL A 208 -9.79 -25.98 30.63
C VAL A 208 -9.85 -27.52 30.83
N GLU A 209 -10.10 -28.27 29.74
CA GLU A 209 -10.11 -29.74 29.75
C GLU A 209 -8.70 -30.28 30.11
N THR A 210 -7.64 -29.76 29.47
CA THR A 210 -6.24 -30.17 29.78
C THR A 210 -5.83 -29.78 31.23
N LEU A 211 -6.32 -28.63 31.71
CA LEU A 211 -6.06 -28.19 33.09
C LEU A 211 -6.78 -29.05 34.11
N ALA A 212 -7.98 -29.49 33.82
CA ALA A 212 -8.78 -30.36 34.68
C ALA A 212 -8.19 -31.77 34.80
N GLU A 213 -7.61 -32.31 33.71
CA GLU A 213 -6.91 -33.61 33.71
C GLU A 213 -5.62 -33.59 34.52
N ASP A 214 -4.93 -32.44 34.65
CA ASP A 214 -3.69 -32.31 35.42
C ASP A 214 -3.92 -32.07 36.94
N ILE A 215 -5.15 -31.76 37.36
CA ILE A 215 -5.50 -31.43 38.77
C ILE A 215 -6.20 -32.63 39.47
N LEU A 216 -6.77 -33.56 38.68
CA LEU A 216 -7.43 -34.79 39.18
C LEU A 216 -6.41 -35.92 39.26
#